data_d08f308b162a0a229a1b09cd90579da1
#
_entry.id   d08f308b162a0a229a1b09cd90579da1
#
_cell.length_a   1.000
_cell.length_b   1.000
_cell.length_c   1.000
_cell.angle_alpha   90.00
_cell.angle_beta   90.00
_cell.angle_gamma   90.00
#
_symmetry.space_group_name_H-M   'P 1'
#
loop_
_entity.id
_entity.type
_entity.pdbx_description
1 polymer ?
#
loop_
_entity_poly.entity_id
_entity_poly.type
_entity_poly.pdbx_seq_one_letter_code
_entity_poly.pdbx_strand_id
1 'polypeptide(L)'
;MSIIDLCCVCSSIESFKTMSLCQYSIVFALLFVGAFGYGDNELFLPLKTLQKMHHKHNEPSCSSQKSRSENGAIILEMKHKDYCFRSRGDLNKRLQKRLLADDIRVRSIQSNIKKISSKQVEALSQTTTTTTTQIPISSGVTMQTLNYIVTVTLGGRNMTVIVDTGSDLTWVQCQPCRLCYNQPEPLFNPSISPSFQTVACNSSACLSLESATGNSGLCGANSQTCDYLVSYGDGSYTKGELGQDHLVLGITLVDNFVFGCGRNNRGLFGLASGLMGLGRSDLSLISQTSDVFGGVFSYCLPSTEAESSGSLIFGGDPSVFKNSTPISYTKMVPNPQLFSFYFLNLTGMTIGGVSVQDSSFGKSGFLIDSGTVITRLPPSIYKAVKAEFLKQFSGYPSVPGYSILDTCFDLSSYEEVNIPTIKVHFEGDAQMEVDVAGVFYFVKNDASQVCLALASLQYEGEIGIIGNFQQRNTRVIYDTKQSQVGFAKETCSFM
;
A
#
# COMPACT_ATOMS: atom_id res chain seq x y z
N MET A 1 -35.33 -5.20 -27.62
CA MET A 1 -36.76 -4.93 -27.35
C MET A 1 -36.91 -3.43 -27.18
N SER A 2 -37.70 -2.81 -28.07
CA SER A 2 -37.86 -1.34 -28.14
C SER A 2 -38.80 -0.85 -27.03
N ILE A 3 -38.56 0.36 -26.49
CA ILE A 3 -39.34 1.02 -25.42
C ILE A 3 -40.86 1.14 -25.76
N ILE A 4 -41.27 0.85 -26.98
CA ILE A 4 -42.66 0.93 -27.46
C ILE A 4 -43.51 -0.26 -27.00
N ASP A 5 -42.89 -1.39 -26.65
CA ASP A 5 -43.68 -2.60 -26.27
C ASP A 5 -44.12 -2.62 -24.80
N LEU A 6 -43.65 -1.66 -23.96
CA LEU A 6 -44.02 -1.59 -22.53
C LEU A 6 -45.29 -0.74 -22.27
N CYS A 7 -45.77 0.03 -23.26
CA CYS A 7 -46.94 0.89 -23.08
C CYS A 7 -48.29 0.20 -23.38
N CYS A 8 -48.29 -0.99 -23.99
CA CYS A 8 -49.56 -1.66 -24.40
C CYS A 8 -50.14 -2.65 -23.37
N VAL A 9 -49.52 -2.84 -22.22
CA VAL A 9 -50.01 -3.83 -21.21
C VAL A 9 -50.85 -3.19 -20.09
N CYS A 10 -50.94 -1.84 -20.03
CA CYS A 10 -51.67 -1.15 -18.95
C CYS A 10 -53.10 -0.68 -19.27
N SER A 11 -53.75 -1.16 -20.33
CA SER A 11 -55.09 -0.66 -20.73
C SER A 11 -56.25 -1.57 -20.38
N SER A 12 -56.19 -2.42 -19.41
CA SER A 12 -57.35 -3.13 -18.90
C SER A 12 -57.17 -3.53 -17.45
N ILE A 13 -57.54 -2.64 -16.51
CA ILE A 13 -58.16 -2.97 -15.21
C ILE A 13 -58.54 -1.62 -14.56
N GLU A 14 -59.81 -1.52 -14.24
CA GLU A 14 -60.44 -0.41 -13.50
C GLU A 14 -59.94 -0.33 -12.07
N SER A 15 -59.53 0.84 -11.60
CA SER A 15 -59.88 1.42 -10.31
C SER A 15 -58.99 2.61 -9.92
N PHE A 16 -59.59 3.68 -9.49
CA PHE A 16 -59.10 5.02 -9.18
C PHE A 16 -58.06 5.13 -7.99
N LYS A 17 -57.40 4.04 -7.56
CA LYS A 17 -56.44 4.07 -6.46
C LYS A 17 -54.98 3.76 -6.83
N THR A 18 -54.70 3.47 -8.08
CA THR A 18 -53.34 3.08 -8.54
C THR A 18 -52.53 4.19 -9.23
N MET A 19 -53.11 5.36 -9.46
CA MET A 19 -52.40 6.46 -10.13
C MET A 19 -51.26 7.08 -9.31
N SER A 20 -51.31 6.98 -7.97
CA SER A 20 -50.26 7.58 -7.12
C SER A 20 -48.95 6.77 -7.12
N LEU A 21 -49.03 5.45 -7.18
CA LEU A 21 -47.85 4.56 -7.19
C LEU A 21 -47.13 4.56 -8.54
N CYS A 22 -47.87 4.71 -9.64
CA CYS A 22 -47.26 4.76 -10.98
C CYS A 22 -46.53 6.08 -11.25
N GLN A 23 -47.02 7.22 -10.71
CA GLN A 23 -46.33 8.50 -10.81
C GLN A 23 -45.04 8.53 -9.97
N TYR A 24 -45.01 7.91 -8.79
CA TYR A 24 -43.79 7.80 -8.00
C TYR A 24 -42.77 6.86 -8.64
N SER A 25 -43.21 5.80 -9.28
CA SER A 25 -42.30 4.86 -9.99
C SER A 25 -41.69 5.49 -11.25
N ILE A 26 -42.41 6.35 -11.96
CA ILE A 26 -41.88 7.08 -13.13
C ILE A 26 -40.93 8.20 -12.70
N VAL A 27 -41.22 8.92 -11.60
CA VAL A 27 -40.33 9.93 -11.04
C VAL A 27 -39.07 9.28 -10.46
N PHE A 28 -39.19 8.11 -9.81
CA PHE A 28 -38.00 7.36 -9.35
C PHE A 28 -37.21 6.79 -10.53
N ALA A 29 -37.86 6.28 -11.59
CA ALA A 29 -37.15 5.81 -12.77
C ALA A 29 -36.47 6.96 -13.55
N LEU A 30 -37.08 8.16 -13.59
CA LEU A 30 -36.45 9.35 -14.20
C LEU A 30 -35.31 9.94 -13.36
N LEU A 31 -35.37 9.79 -12.04
CA LEU A 31 -34.25 10.15 -11.17
C LEU A 31 -33.10 9.16 -11.26
N PHE A 32 -33.37 7.89 -11.59
CA PHE A 32 -32.32 6.87 -11.84
C PHE A 32 -31.77 6.93 -13.28
N VAL A 33 -32.55 7.34 -14.27
CA VAL A 33 -32.10 7.48 -15.68
C VAL A 33 -31.24 8.75 -15.86
N GLY A 34 -31.38 9.74 -15.00
CA GLY A 34 -30.49 10.92 -14.97
C GLY A 34 -29.10 10.67 -14.41
N ALA A 35 -28.85 9.47 -13.83
CA ALA A 35 -27.54 9.10 -13.26
C ALA A 35 -26.73 8.10 -14.13
N PHE A 36 -27.27 7.60 -15.25
CA PHE A 36 -26.62 6.62 -16.11
C PHE A 36 -26.62 7.07 -17.57
N GLY A 37 -25.78 8.03 -17.89
CA GLY A 37 -25.67 8.54 -19.26
C GLY A 37 -24.39 9.26 -19.61
N TYR A 38 -23.25 8.85 -19.05
CA TYR A 38 -21.93 9.21 -19.59
C TYR A 38 -21.04 7.98 -19.56
N GLY A 39 -20.27 7.77 -20.63
CA GLY A 39 -19.50 6.54 -20.85
C GLY A 39 -18.52 6.26 -19.69
N ASP A 40 -18.16 5.00 -19.53
CA ASP A 40 -17.27 4.45 -18.47
C ASP A 40 -15.86 5.09 -18.36
N ASN A 41 -15.61 6.18 -19.09
CA ASN A 41 -14.27 6.76 -19.30
C ASN A 41 -14.02 8.06 -18.54
N GLU A 42 -15.07 8.71 -18.04
CA GLU A 42 -14.99 9.97 -17.29
C GLU A 42 -15.94 9.94 -16.10
N LEU A 43 -15.51 10.54 -14.98
CA LEU A 43 -16.32 10.61 -13.77
C LEU A 43 -16.57 12.06 -13.38
N PHE A 44 -17.83 12.48 -13.40
CA PHE A 44 -18.26 13.80 -12.90
C PHE A 44 -18.54 13.70 -11.41
N LEU A 45 -17.81 14.46 -10.60
CA LEU A 45 -17.99 14.49 -9.16
C LEU A 45 -18.08 15.91 -8.62
N PRO A 46 -19.01 16.17 -7.67
CA PRO A 46 -19.00 17.40 -6.90
C PRO A 46 -17.66 17.58 -6.19
N LEU A 47 -17.05 18.78 -6.30
CA LEU A 47 -15.76 19.06 -5.67
C LEU A 47 -15.79 18.82 -4.15
N LYS A 48 -16.91 19.13 -3.49
CA LYS A 48 -17.12 18.85 -2.06
C LYS A 48 -17.02 17.35 -1.72
N THR A 49 -17.40 16.47 -2.64
CA THR A 49 -17.28 15.02 -2.46
C THR A 49 -15.80 14.62 -2.54
N LEU A 50 -15.08 15.13 -3.52
CA LEU A 50 -13.63 14.92 -3.64
C LEU A 50 -12.87 15.43 -2.41
N GLN A 51 -13.19 16.62 -1.93
CA GLN A 51 -12.60 17.19 -0.72
C GLN A 51 -12.89 16.33 0.52
N LYS A 52 -14.12 15.78 0.67
CA LYS A 52 -14.48 14.90 1.79
C LYS A 52 -13.71 13.59 1.78
N MET A 53 -13.31 13.08 0.61
CA MET A 53 -12.48 11.87 0.50
C MET A 53 -11.07 12.06 1.08
N HIS A 54 -10.65 13.31 1.28
CA HIS A 54 -9.30 13.64 1.76
C HIS A 54 -9.27 14.32 3.14
N HIS A 55 -10.42 14.73 3.68
CA HIS A 55 -10.48 15.50 4.94
C HIS A 55 -11.65 15.10 5.82
N LYS A 56 -11.41 14.64 7.05
CA LYS A 56 -12.43 14.55 8.10
C LYS A 56 -11.96 14.60 9.54
N HIS A 57 -12.89 14.95 10.43
CA HIS A 57 -12.66 15.39 11.81
C HIS A 57 -13.38 14.51 12.81
N ASN A 58 -12.74 13.51 13.43
CA ASN A 58 -13.13 12.99 14.74
C ASN A 58 -11.97 12.24 15.35
N GLU A 59 -11.81 12.27 16.68
CA GLU A 59 -10.72 11.59 17.39
C GLU A 59 -11.10 10.11 17.64
N PRO A 60 -10.47 9.14 16.96
CA PRO A 60 -10.69 7.73 17.22
C PRO A 60 -9.66 7.14 18.18
N SER A 61 -10.09 6.17 18.96
CA SER A 61 -9.18 5.31 19.70
C SER A 61 -8.63 4.20 18.78
N CYS A 62 -7.32 4.17 18.60
CA CYS A 62 -6.63 3.17 17.76
C CYS A 62 -6.02 2.01 18.54
N SER A 63 -6.24 1.94 19.84
CA SER A 63 -5.61 0.96 20.74
C SER A 63 -6.29 -0.40 20.79
N SER A 64 -7.44 -0.58 20.14
CA SER A 64 -8.14 -1.85 20.10
C SER A 64 -7.98 -2.56 18.78
N GLN A 65 -7.45 -3.78 18.81
CA GLN A 65 -7.49 -4.69 17.68
C GLN A 65 -8.93 -5.07 17.39
N LYS A 66 -9.39 -4.86 16.17
CA LYS A 66 -10.59 -5.49 15.66
C LYS A 66 -10.19 -6.56 14.65
N SER A 67 -10.72 -7.75 14.85
CA SER A 67 -10.49 -8.89 13.96
C SER A 67 -11.73 -9.75 13.87
N ARG A 68 -11.87 -10.48 12.78
CA ARG A 68 -12.86 -11.53 12.59
C ARG A 68 -12.27 -12.69 11.81
N SER A 69 -12.92 -13.85 11.94
CA SER A 69 -12.58 -15.03 11.13
C SER A 69 -13.76 -15.38 10.23
N GLU A 70 -13.49 -15.70 8.98
CA GLU A 70 -14.48 -16.11 8.00
C GLU A 70 -13.89 -17.12 7.02
N ASN A 71 -14.52 -18.28 6.84
CA ASN A 71 -14.10 -19.31 5.88
C ASN A 71 -12.61 -19.68 5.97
N GLY A 72 -12.07 -19.81 7.17
CA GLY A 72 -10.65 -20.13 7.41
C GLY A 72 -9.69 -18.95 7.22
N ALA A 73 -10.19 -17.78 6.82
CA ALA A 73 -9.40 -16.56 6.77
C ALA A 73 -9.45 -15.79 8.08
N ILE A 74 -8.37 -15.07 8.38
CA ILE A 74 -8.30 -14.08 9.45
C ILE A 74 -8.31 -12.69 8.82
N ILE A 75 -9.25 -11.86 9.26
CA ILE A 75 -9.46 -10.50 8.77
C ILE A 75 -9.12 -9.53 9.90
N LEU A 76 -8.09 -8.72 9.70
CA LEU A 76 -7.65 -7.67 10.63
C LEU A 76 -8.12 -6.30 10.14
N GLU A 77 -8.58 -5.44 11.06
CA GLU A 77 -8.86 -4.04 10.77
C GLU A 77 -7.55 -3.31 10.45
N MET A 78 -7.49 -2.69 9.27
CA MET A 78 -6.35 -1.89 8.82
C MET A 78 -6.73 -0.41 8.80
N LYS A 79 -5.89 0.45 9.38
CA LYS A 79 -6.13 1.89 9.46
C LYS A 79 -5.00 2.68 8.79
N HIS A 80 -5.35 3.84 8.24
CA HIS A 80 -4.33 4.80 7.86
C HIS A 80 -3.69 5.41 9.12
N LYS A 81 -2.37 5.50 9.18
CA LYS A 81 -1.67 5.94 10.41
C LYS A 81 -2.06 7.35 10.85
N ASP A 82 -2.32 8.27 9.92
CA ASP A 82 -2.71 9.64 10.25
C ASP A 82 -4.10 9.73 10.89
N TYR A 83 -4.92 8.68 10.71
CA TYR A 83 -6.17 8.53 11.44
C TYR A 83 -5.91 8.28 12.93
N CYS A 84 -4.88 7.50 13.25
CA CYS A 84 -4.56 7.09 14.61
C CYS A 84 -3.60 8.04 15.33
N PHE A 85 -2.69 8.65 14.61
CA PHE A 85 -1.58 9.40 15.19
C PHE A 85 -1.60 10.87 14.74
N ARG A 86 -2.63 11.60 15.14
CA ARG A 86 -2.73 13.03 14.82
C ARG A 86 -1.58 13.82 15.43
N SER A 87 -0.68 14.30 14.59
CA SER A 87 0.26 15.34 14.96
C SER A 87 -0.47 16.70 14.93
N ARG A 88 -0.43 17.44 16.04
CA ARG A 88 -0.82 18.84 16.08
C ARG A 88 0.22 19.64 15.27
N GLY A 89 -0.09 19.99 14.02
CA GLY A 89 0.83 20.76 13.16
C GLY A 89 0.21 21.15 11.83
N ASP A 90 0.93 22.00 11.11
CA ASP A 90 0.57 22.49 9.78
C ASP A 90 0.41 21.31 8.79
N LEU A 91 -0.77 21.20 8.21
CA LEU A 91 -1.11 20.14 7.25
C LEU A 91 -0.13 20.14 6.06
N ASN A 92 0.17 21.32 5.49
CA ASN A 92 1.06 21.44 4.34
C ASN A 92 2.47 20.91 4.64
N LYS A 93 3.01 21.22 5.83
CA LYS A 93 4.31 20.68 6.25
C LYS A 93 4.28 19.17 6.41
N ARG A 94 3.17 18.59 6.87
CA ARG A 94 3.03 17.13 6.99
C ARG A 94 2.97 16.46 5.61
N LEU A 95 2.17 17.02 4.69
CA LEU A 95 2.05 16.53 3.33
C LEU A 95 3.40 16.61 2.59
N GLN A 96 4.10 17.73 2.71
CA GLN A 96 5.44 17.89 2.12
C GLN A 96 6.44 16.87 2.66
N LYS A 97 6.46 16.67 3.98
CA LYS A 97 7.32 15.67 4.62
C LYS A 97 6.99 14.25 4.12
N ARG A 98 5.71 13.92 3.97
CA ARG A 98 5.27 12.61 3.46
C ARG A 98 5.81 12.36 2.05
N LEU A 99 5.63 13.30 1.12
CA LEU A 99 6.09 13.16 -0.25
C LEU A 99 7.62 13.13 -0.37
N LEU A 100 8.33 13.91 0.46
CA LEU A 100 9.80 13.87 0.49
C LEU A 100 10.32 12.52 1.00
N ALA A 101 9.71 11.99 2.03
CA ALA A 101 10.08 10.70 2.59
C ALA A 101 9.78 9.56 1.62
N ASP A 102 8.65 9.63 0.91
CA ASP A 102 8.30 8.72 -0.16
C ASP A 102 9.34 8.73 -1.30
N ASP A 103 9.81 9.91 -1.69
CA ASP A 103 10.88 10.06 -2.69
C ASP A 103 12.20 9.44 -2.23
N ILE A 104 12.58 9.63 -0.96
CA ILE A 104 13.77 9.01 -0.38
C ILE A 104 13.65 7.48 -0.37
N ARG A 105 12.48 6.92 -0.02
CA ARG A 105 12.22 5.47 -0.07
C ARG A 105 12.42 4.94 -1.49
N VAL A 106 11.81 5.58 -2.48
CA VAL A 106 11.92 5.19 -3.89
C VAL A 106 13.38 5.18 -4.35
N ARG A 107 14.12 6.25 -4.09
CA ARG A 107 15.56 6.33 -4.44
C ARG A 107 16.39 5.22 -3.81
N SER A 108 16.06 4.82 -2.61
CA SER A 108 16.78 3.73 -1.96
C SER A 108 16.42 2.36 -2.54
N ILE A 109 15.17 2.10 -2.81
CA ILE A 109 14.78 0.88 -3.54
C ILE A 109 15.58 0.81 -4.83
N GLN A 110 15.62 1.88 -5.63
CA GLN A 110 16.41 1.95 -6.88
C GLN A 110 17.92 1.75 -6.64
N SER A 111 18.47 2.36 -5.58
CA SER A 111 19.89 2.21 -5.22
C SER A 111 20.25 0.78 -4.82
N ASN A 112 19.38 0.11 -4.06
CA ASN A 112 19.60 -1.29 -3.68
C ASN A 112 19.54 -2.22 -4.89
N ILE A 113 18.61 -1.99 -5.82
CA ILE A 113 18.52 -2.70 -7.09
C ILE A 113 19.81 -2.55 -7.88
N LYS A 114 20.35 -1.32 -8.03
CA LYS A 114 21.60 -1.06 -8.72
C LYS A 114 22.81 -1.75 -8.07
N LYS A 115 22.89 -1.75 -6.73
CA LYS A 115 23.98 -2.42 -6.00
C LYS A 115 23.99 -3.93 -6.19
N ILE A 116 22.82 -4.55 -6.21
CA ILE A 116 22.69 -6.01 -6.43
C ILE A 116 23.12 -6.33 -7.87
N SER A 117 22.69 -5.54 -8.84
CA SER A 117 23.07 -5.71 -10.26
C SER A 117 24.57 -5.53 -10.49
N SER A 118 25.23 -4.57 -9.81
CA SER A 118 26.68 -4.32 -9.96
C SER A 118 27.54 -5.42 -9.34
N LYS A 119 27.15 -5.98 -8.19
CA LYS A 119 27.86 -7.12 -7.57
C LYS A 119 27.95 -8.35 -8.47
N GLN A 120 26.97 -8.58 -9.35
CA GLN A 120 27.01 -9.70 -10.31
C GLN A 120 27.95 -9.45 -11.46
N VAL A 121 28.11 -8.21 -11.93
CA VAL A 121 29.08 -7.85 -12.98
C VAL A 121 30.50 -8.01 -12.45
N GLU A 122 30.76 -7.69 -11.16
CA GLU A 122 32.07 -7.87 -10.52
C GLU A 122 32.40 -9.34 -10.21
N ALA A 123 31.40 -10.18 -9.91
CA ALA A 123 31.61 -11.63 -9.69
C ALA A 123 32.02 -12.38 -10.96
N LEU A 124 31.79 -11.79 -12.14
CA LEU A 124 32.25 -12.30 -13.44
C LEU A 124 33.64 -11.80 -13.83
N SER A 125 34.21 -10.82 -13.13
CA SER A 125 35.57 -10.33 -13.32
C SER A 125 36.31 -10.37 -11.96
N GLN A 126 36.96 -11.52 -11.72
CA GLN A 126 37.85 -11.61 -10.54
C GLN A 126 39.04 -10.67 -10.70
N THR A 127 39.06 -9.62 -9.92
CA THR A 127 40.28 -9.04 -9.35
C THR A 127 39.94 -8.23 -8.10
N THR A 128 40.57 -8.60 -7.01
CA THR A 128 40.53 -8.07 -5.66
C THR A 128 40.86 -6.58 -5.58
N THR A 129 39.94 -5.80 -5.02
CA THR A 129 40.31 -4.64 -4.18
C THR A 129 39.12 -4.23 -3.29
N THR A 130 39.28 -4.41 -2.00
CA THR A 130 38.39 -3.95 -0.93
C THR A 130 38.39 -2.41 -0.88
N THR A 131 37.29 -1.81 -1.25
CA THR A 131 37.02 -0.40 -0.94
C THR A 131 35.72 -0.28 -0.17
N THR A 132 35.84 -0.05 1.11
CA THR A 132 34.77 0.39 2.01
C THR A 132 34.31 1.78 1.61
N THR A 133 33.15 1.87 0.98
CA THR A 133 32.54 3.17 0.66
C THR A 133 31.57 3.52 1.81
N GLN A 134 31.98 4.43 2.68
CA GLN A 134 31.08 5.08 3.63
C GLN A 134 30.18 6.05 2.88
N ILE A 135 28.86 5.79 2.94
CA ILE A 135 27.87 6.75 2.47
C ILE A 135 27.61 7.75 3.60
N PRO A 136 27.72 9.06 3.35
CA PRO A 136 27.44 10.07 4.38
C PRO A 136 25.96 9.99 4.79
N ILE A 137 25.72 9.73 6.08
CA ILE A 137 24.37 9.74 6.65
C ILE A 137 23.99 11.21 6.88
N SER A 138 23.17 11.75 5.97
CA SER A 138 22.54 13.04 6.21
C SER A 138 21.45 12.87 7.28
N SER A 139 21.51 13.72 8.32
CA SER A 139 20.57 13.72 9.45
C SER A 139 19.14 14.01 9.00
N GLY A 140 18.33 12.94 8.81
CA GLY A 140 16.92 13.01 8.45
C GLY A 140 15.98 12.87 9.66
N VAL A 141 16.05 13.79 10.61
CA VAL A 141 15.08 13.83 11.71
C VAL A 141 13.75 14.35 11.19
N THR A 142 12.68 13.52 11.27
CA THR A 142 11.26 13.85 11.10
C THR A 142 10.57 13.65 9.73
N MET A 143 10.68 12.48 9.11
CA MET A 143 9.86 12.18 7.93
C MET A 143 9.12 10.83 8.06
N GLN A 144 7.79 10.77 7.78
CA GLN A 144 6.92 9.59 8.01
C GLN A 144 6.32 9.10 6.68
N THR A 145 6.71 7.90 6.19
CA THR A 145 6.30 7.41 4.87
C THR A 145 5.31 6.26 4.86
N LEU A 146 5.39 5.34 5.78
CA LEU A 146 4.55 4.14 5.79
C LEU A 146 3.16 4.47 6.34
N ASN A 147 2.09 4.14 5.61
CA ASN A 147 0.79 4.77 5.81
C ASN A 147 -0.27 3.91 6.51
N TYR A 148 -0.19 2.56 6.41
CA TYR A 148 -1.23 1.66 6.92
C TYR A 148 -0.70 0.83 8.08
N ILE A 149 -1.53 0.66 9.10
CA ILE A 149 -1.20 -0.04 10.35
C ILE A 149 -2.27 -1.06 10.70
N VAL A 150 -1.83 -2.10 11.38
CA VAL A 150 -2.69 -3.10 12.03
C VAL A 150 -2.23 -3.30 13.47
N THR A 151 -3.12 -3.74 14.34
CA THR A 151 -2.75 -4.17 15.69
C THR A 151 -2.75 -5.68 15.74
N VAL A 152 -1.68 -6.26 16.24
CA VAL A 152 -1.51 -7.71 16.47
C VAL A 152 -1.10 -7.97 17.92
N THR A 153 -1.24 -9.20 18.40
CA THR A 153 -0.78 -9.56 19.74
C THR A 153 0.48 -10.40 19.64
N LEU A 154 1.58 -9.92 20.20
CA LEU A 154 2.89 -10.57 20.24
C LEU A 154 3.29 -10.80 21.70
N GLY A 155 3.59 -12.06 22.08
CA GLY A 155 3.91 -12.41 23.49
C GLY A 155 2.86 -11.93 24.48
N GLY A 156 1.57 -12.00 24.12
CA GLY A 156 0.44 -11.55 24.95
C GLY A 156 0.27 -10.02 25.03
N ARG A 157 0.98 -9.22 24.22
CA ARG A 157 0.89 -7.76 24.18
C ARG A 157 0.44 -7.25 22.82
N ASN A 158 -0.49 -6.30 22.84
CA ASN A 158 -0.90 -5.61 21.60
C ASN A 158 0.23 -4.72 21.10
N MET A 159 0.56 -4.87 19.82
CA MET A 159 1.56 -4.09 19.09
C MET A 159 0.92 -3.54 17.83
N THR A 160 0.92 -2.23 17.67
CA THR A 160 0.47 -1.57 16.44
C THR A 160 1.64 -1.45 15.48
N VAL A 161 1.59 -2.17 14.37
CA VAL A 161 2.68 -2.30 13.41
C VAL A 161 2.29 -1.78 12.03
N ILE A 162 3.28 -1.27 11.30
CA ILE A 162 3.12 -0.80 9.92
C ILE A 162 3.09 -2.01 8.99
N VAL A 163 2.17 -2.02 8.02
CA VAL A 163 2.04 -3.06 6.99
C VAL A 163 2.91 -2.70 5.79
N ASP A 164 3.88 -3.55 5.45
CA ASP A 164 4.86 -3.29 4.40
C ASP A 164 5.13 -4.51 3.52
N THR A 165 4.68 -4.47 2.26
CA THR A 165 4.97 -5.53 1.27
C THR A 165 6.35 -5.38 0.62
N GLY A 166 7.06 -4.31 0.92
CA GLY A 166 8.41 -4.03 0.42
C GLY A 166 9.54 -4.40 1.40
N SER A 167 9.23 -5.15 2.47
CA SER A 167 10.21 -5.70 3.41
C SER A 167 9.76 -7.04 3.98
N ASP A 168 10.67 -7.78 4.60
CA ASP A 168 10.42 -9.14 5.08
C ASP A 168 10.35 -9.26 6.59
N LEU A 169 11.36 -8.73 7.30
CA LEU A 169 11.46 -8.92 8.73
C LEU A 169 10.39 -8.12 9.48
N THR A 170 9.54 -8.80 10.23
CA THR A 170 8.70 -8.16 11.25
C THR A 170 9.56 -7.83 12.46
N TRP A 171 9.42 -6.62 13.02
CA TRP A 171 10.13 -6.22 14.23
C TRP A 171 9.29 -5.27 15.09
N VAL A 172 9.58 -5.24 16.39
CA VAL A 172 8.99 -4.31 17.36
C VAL A 172 10.06 -3.71 18.25
N GLN A 173 9.79 -2.55 18.85
CA GLN A 173 10.67 -1.94 19.84
C GLN A 173 10.64 -2.74 21.15
N CYS A 174 11.81 -3.13 21.67
CA CYS A 174 11.94 -4.00 22.84
C CYS A 174 12.69 -3.32 23.99
N GLN A 175 12.39 -3.78 25.21
CA GLN A 175 13.16 -3.46 26.44
C GLN A 175 14.32 -4.46 26.63
N PRO A 176 15.47 -4.00 27.18
CA PRO A 176 15.87 -2.63 27.40
C PRO A 176 16.18 -1.93 26.06
N CYS A 177 15.76 -0.68 25.91
CA CYS A 177 16.03 0.08 24.69
C CYS A 177 17.14 1.10 24.89
N ARG A 178 18.09 1.14 23.96
CA ARG A 178 19.15 2.14 23.94
C ARG A 178 18.72 3.42 23.25
N LEU A 179 18.00 3.27 22.13
CA LEU A 179 17.45 4.37 21.35
C LEU A 179 16.12 3.93 20.78
N CYS A 180 15.02 4.45 21.30
CA CYS A 180 13.67 4.20 20.83
C CYS A 180 12.94 5.52 20.61
N TYR A 181 12.05 5.51 19.62
CA TYR A 181 11.10 6.60 19.41
C TYR A 181 9.84 6.36 20.25
N ASN A 182 9.03 7.39 20.45
CA ASN A 182 7.81 7.30 21.24
C ASN A 182 6.74 6.46 20.51
N GLN A 183 6.09 5.59 21.25
CA GLN A 183 4.92 4.82 20.83
C GLN A 183 3.86 4.80 21.94
N PRO A 184 2.55 4.63 21.62
CA PRO A 184 1.48 4.60 22.63
C PRO A 184 1.50 3.34 23.51
N GLU A 185 1.76 2.19 22.90
CA GLU A 185 1.84 0.92 23.61
C GLU A 185 3.18 0.81 24.36
N PRO A 186 3.23 0.09 25.50
CA PRO A 186 4.50 -0.22 26.14
C PRO A 186 5.45 -0.95 25.18
N LEU A 187 6.76 -0.69 25.32
CA LEU A 187 7.78 -1.47 24.61
C LEU A 187 7.62 -2.96 24.95
N PHE A 188 7.84 -3.83 23.96
CA PHE A 188 7.84 -5.27 24.19
C PHE A 188 8.91 -5.64 25.22
N ASN A 189 8.54 -6.40 26.24
CA ASN A 189 9.48 -6.82 27.27
C ASN A 189 9.69 -8.34 27.24
N PRO A 190 10.80 -8.81 26.68
CA PRO A 190 11.10 -10.25 26.58
C PRO A 190 11.12 -10.98 27.93
N SER A 191 11.51 -10.28 29.01
CA SER A 191 11.66 -10.92 30.34
C SER A 191 10.33 -11.28 31.02
N ILE A 192 9.21 -10.74 30.55
CA ILE A 192 7.89 -11.05 31.08
C ILE A 192 7.03 -11.90 30.14
N SER A 193 7.49 -12.20 28.94
CA SER A 193 6.83 -13.16 28.06
C SER A 193 7.34 -14.57 28.34
N PRO A 194 6.50 -15.48 28.80
CA PRO A 194 6.93 -16.83 29.17
C PRO A 194 7.29 -17.68 27.94
N SER A 195 6.82 -17.31 26.75
CA SER A 195 7.07 -18.00 25.48
C SER A 195 8.24 -17.42 24.67
N PHE A 196 8.79 -16.28 25.12
CA PHE A 196 9.90 -15.64 24.41
C PHE A 196 11.18 -16.49 24.49
N GLN A 197 11.82 -16.67 23.35
CA GLN A 197 13.14 -17.30 23.24
C GLN A 197 14.02 -16.47 22.30
N THR A 198 15.31 -16.42 22.59
CA THR A 198 16.32 -15.83 21.70
C THR A 198 16.64 -16.78 20.55
N VAL A 199 16.82 -16.25 19.35
CA VAL A 199 17.23 -17.04 18.20
C VAL A 199 18.74 -17.22 18.19
N ALA A 200 19.19 -18.47 18.06
CA ALA A 200 20.60 -18.80 18.06
C ALA A 200 21.32 -18.35 16.78
N CYS A 201 22.60 -18.00 16.91
CA CYS A 201 23.46 -17.55 15.81
C CYS A 201 23.61 -18.54 14.64
N ASN A 202 23.61 -19.83 14.93
CA ASN A 202 23.76 -20.88 13.91
C ASN A 202 22.43 -21.42 13.38
N SER A 203 21.31 -20.75 13.71
CA SER A 203 19.98 -21.16 13.24
C SER A 203 19.74 -20.77 11.79
N SER A 204 18.83 -21.49 11.13
CA SER A 204 18.35 -21.15 9.79
C SER A 204 17.78 -19.74 9.72
N ALA A 205 17.05 -19.29 10.75
CA ALA A 205 16.51 -17.94 10.83
C ALA A 205 17.61 -16.87 10.83
N CYS A 206 18.73 -17.11 11.53
CA CYS A 206 19.87 -16.17 11.52
C CYS A 206 20.53 -16.12 10.15
N LEU A 207 20.68 -17.26 9.48
CA LEU A 207 21.23 -17.33 8.12
C LEU A 207 20.33 -16.66 7.08
N SER A 208 19.01 -16.73 7.26
CA SER A 208 18.04 -16.08 6.37
C SER A 208 18.00 -14.53 6.47
N LEU A 209 18.70 -13.92 7.46
CA LEU A 209 18.75 -12.46 7.59
C LEU A 209 19.35 -11.77 6.36
N GLU A 210 20.36 -12.35 5.74
CA GLU A 210 20.99 -11.76 4.55
C GLU A 210 19.99 -11.64 3.40
N SER A 211 19.21 -12.67 3.17
CA SER A 211 18.18 -12.67 2.14
C SER A 211 17.01 -11.72 2.47
N ALA A 212 16.66 -11.62 3.75
CA ALA A 212 15.52 -10.81 4.20
C ALA A 212 15.85 -9.33 4.37
N THR A 213 17.10 -8.97 4.67
CA THR A 213 17.47 -7.60 5.05
C THR A 213 18.61 -7.00 4.23
N GLY A 214 19.29 -7.82 3.43
CA GLY A 214 20.53 -7.47 2.74
C GLY A 214 21.75 -7.40 3.67
N ASN A 215 21.61 -7.78 4.94
CA ASN A 215 22.69 -7.83 5.92
C ASN A 215 22.71 -9.22 6.59
N SER A 216 23.88 -9.84 6.65
CA SER A 216 24.04 -11.09 7.36
C SER A 216 23.81 -10.92 8.86
N GLY A 217 23.32 -11.96 9.51
CA GLY A 217 23.21 -12.01 10.96
C GLY A 217 24.58 -11.82 11.64
N LEU A 218 24.62 -11.03 12.68
CA LEU A 218 25.85 -10.76 13.43
C LEU A 218 25.85 -11.55 14.73
N CYS A 219 26.91 -12.28 14.97
CA CYS A 219 27.13 -13.05 16.18
C CYS A 219 28.32 -12.47 16.94
N GLY A 220 28.08 -11.91 18.11
CA GLY A 220 29.17 -11.44 18.96
C GLY A 220 30.07 -12.62 19.42
N ALA A 221 31.35 -12.35 19.67
CA ALA A 221 32.34 -13.37 20.06
C ALA A 221 31.93 -14.20 21.30
N ASN A 222 31.08 -13.65 22.17
CA ASN A 222 30.57 -14.28 23.39
C ASN A 222 29.03 -14.40 23.37
N SER A 223 28.35 -14.05 22.27
CA SER A 223 26.90 -14.07 22.16
C SER A 223 26.47 -15.31 21.39
N GLN A 224 25.55 -16.07 21.97
CA GLN A 224 24.86 -17.17 21.28
C GLN A 224 23.65 -16.68 20.51
N THR A 225 23.29 -15.40 20.64
CA THR A 225 22.13 -14.77 20.02
C THR A 225 22.47 -14.16 18.66
N CYS A 226 21.51 -14.19 17.76
CA CYS A 226 21.61 -13.58 16.44
C CYS A 226 21.18 -12.12 16.48
N ASP A 227 22.13 -11.21 16.22
CA ASP A 227 21.85 -9.77 16.06
C ASP A 227 21.49 -9.46 14.61
N TYR A 228 20.54 -8.56 14.42
CA TYR A 228 20.11 -8.08 13.12
C TYR A 228 20.29 -6.58 12.96
N LEU A 229 20.40 -6.15 11.70
CA LEU A 229 20.34 -4.76 11.28
C LEU A 229 19.49 -4.66 10.02
N VAL A 230 18.41 -3.87 10.06
CA VAL A 230 17.66 -3.46 8.88
C VAL A 230 17.82 -1.97 8.68
N SER A 231 18.23 -1.60 7.47
CA SER A 231 18.30 -0.21 7.04
C SER A 231 17.29 0.02 5.92
N TYR A 232 16.37 0.96 6.16
CA TYR A 232 15.36 1.34 5.18
C TYR A 232 15.85 2.51 4.33
N GLY A 233 15.23 2.65 3.18
CA GLY A 233 15.65 3.61 2.21
C GLY A 233 15.59 5.06 2.58
N ASP A 234 14.74 5.39 3.49
CA ASP A 234 14.55 6.74 4.02
C ASP A 234 15.59 7.10 5.13
N GLY A 235 16.59 6.24 5.34
CA GLY A 235 17.58 6.38 6.40
C GLY A 235 17.09 5.92 7.78
N SER A 236 15.87 5.38 7.85
CA SER A 236 15.37 4.69 9.04
C SER A 236 16.12 3.37 9.24
N TYR A 237 16.27 2.95 10.48
CA TYR A 237 16.86 1.65 10.78
C TYR A 237 16.31 1.07 12.07
N THR A 238 16.44 -0.24 12.17
CA THR A 238 16.25 -0.99 13.40
C THR A 238 17.41 -1.95 13.60
N LYS A 239 17.91 -2.02 14.80
CA LYS A 239 18.98 -2.94 15.21
C LYS A 239 18.63 -3.57 16.55
N GLY A 240 18.88 -4.85 16.67
CA GLY A 240 18.61 -5.61 17.88
C GLY A 240 18.96 -7.07 17.70
N GLU A 241 18.30 -7.93 18.44
CA GLU A 241 18.44 -9.38 18.36
C GLU A 241 17.20 -10.02 17.75
N LEU A 242 17.34 -11.17 17.08
CA LEU A 242 16.21 -11.98 16.70
C LEU A 242 15.67 -12.70 17.94
N GLY A 243 14.35 -12.66 18.08
CA GLY A 243 13.60 -13.44 19.04
C GLY A 243 12.52 -14.25 18.36
N GLN A 244 11.98 -15.22 19.08
CA GLN A 244 10.76 -15.93 18.71
C GLN A 244 9.76 -15.90 19.86
N ASP A 245 8.48 -15.77 19.54
CA ASP A 245 7.39 -15.74 20.52
C ASP A 245 6.06 -16.14 19.86
N HIS A 246 4.99 -16.19 20.64
CA HIS A 246 3.64 -16.38 20.14
C HIS A 246 3.13 -15.10 19.47
N LEU A 247 2.74 -15.22 18.20
CA LEU A 247 2.02 -14.17 17.47
C LEU A 247 0.55 -14.58 17.33
N VAL A 248 -0.37 -13.70 17.74
CA VAL A 248 -1.81 -13.91 17.56
C VAL A 248 -2.34 -12.95 16.51
N LEU A 249 -2.86 -13.52 15.43
CA LEU A 249 -3.54 -12.81 14.35
C LEU A 249 -5.04 -13.11 14.46
N GLY A 250 -5.80 -12.13 14.97
CA GLY A 250 -7.21 -12.34 15.28
C GLY A 250 -7.40 -13.42 16.35
N ILE A 251 -7.90 -14.59 15.97
CA ILE A 251 -8.08 -15.75 16.85
C ILE A 251 -7.02 -16.84 16.61
N THR A 252 -6.17 -16.69 15.62
CA THR A 252 -5.18 -17.71 15.25
C THR A 252 -3.87 -17.45 15.96
N LEU A 253 -3.41 -18.45 16.69
CA LEU A 253 -2.09 -18.48 17.31
C LEU A 253 -1.06 -19.04 16.32
N VAL A 254 0.03 -18.31 16.16
CA VAL A 254 1.25 -18.73 15.44
C VAL A 254 2.34 -18.90 16.47
N ASP A 255 2.77 -20.13 16.65
CA ASP A 255 3.84 -20.48 17.59
C ASP A 255 5.22 -20.23 16.98
N ASN A 256 6.18 -19.90 17.82
CA ASN A 256 7.58 -19.71 17.43
C ASN A 256 7.79 -18.70 16.29
N PHE A 257 6.96 -17.66 16.22
CA PHE A 257 7.10 -16.62 15.22
C PHE A 257 8.39 -15.84 15.44
N VAL A 258 9.29 -15.85 14.46
CA VAL A 258 10.58 -15.16 14.51
C VAL A 258 10.39 -13.69 14.13
N PHE A 259 10.91 -12.80 14.96
CA PHE A 259 10.84 -11.35 14.76
C PHE A 259 12.08 -10.63 15.28
N GLY A 260 12.28 -9.40 14.85
CA GLY A 260 13.32 -8.52 15.34
C GLY A 260 12.91 -7.81 16.64
N CYS A 261 13.66 -8.03 17.71
CA CYS A 261 13.52 -7.32 18.97
C CYS A 261 14.43 -6.08 18.94
N GLY A 262 13.88 -4.95 18.48
CA GLY A 262 14.62 -3.71 18.20
C GLY A 262 15.01 -2.96 19.46
N ARG A 263 16.31 -2.84 19.71
CA ARG A 263 16.89 -2.16 20.89
C ARG A 263 17.53 -0.82 20.55
N ASN A 264 17.71 -0.55 19.27
CA ASN A 264 18.21 0.72 18.74
C ASN A 264 17.49 1.01 17.42
N ASN A 265 16.48 1.88 17.49
CA ASN A 265 15.54 2.14 16.42
C ASN A 265 15.46 3.64 16.17
N ARG A 266 15.69 4.05 14.94
CA ARG A 266 15.60 5.44 14.52
C ARG A 266 14.95 5.55 13.17
N GLY A 267 14.03 6.49 13.03
CA GLY A 267 13.46 6.79 11.72
C GLY A 267 11.98 7.18 11.75
N LEU A 268 11.31 6.92 10.65
CA LEU A 268 10.04 7.51 10.27
C LEU A 268 8.84 6.60 10.56
N PHE A 269 8.95 5.80 11.58
CA PHE A 269 7.93 4.81 11.96
C PHE A 269 6.68 5.43 12.63
N GLY A 270 6.67 6.76 12.79
CA GLY A 270 5.58 7.46 13.45
C GLY A 270 5.50 7.10 14.92
N LEU A 271 4.32 6.65 15.34
CA LEU A 271 4.06 6.13 16.69
C LEU A 271 3.80 4.61 16.67
N ALA A 272 4.10 3.93 15.57
CA ALA A 272 3.91 2.48 15.50
C ALA A 272 4.93 1.76 16.39
N SER A 273 4.53 0.62 16.96
CA SER A 273 5.42 -0.21 17.79
C SER A 273 6.54 -0.86 16.98
N GLY A 274 6.38 -0.94 15.66
CA GLY A 274 7.31 -1.55 14.72
C GLY A 274 6.70 -1.70 13.34
N LEU A 275 7.16 -2.72 12.61
CA LEU A 275 6.78 -2.98 11.22
C LEU A 275 6.51 -4.47 11.02
N MET A 276 5.52 -4.79 10.21
CA MET A 276 5.16 -6.13 9.76
C MET A 276 5.59 -6.31 8.31
N GLY A 277 6.61 -7.12 8.09
CA GLY A 277 7.11 -7.44 6.76
C GLY A 277 6.26 -8.52 6.09
N LEU A 278 5.71 -8.19 4.93
CA LEU A 278 4.87 -9.05 4.10
C LEU A 278 5.54 -9.44 2.78
N GLY A 279 6.86 -9.37 2.70
CA GLY A 279 7.63 -9.82 1.54
C GLY A 279 7.62 -11.35 1.38
N ARG A 280 8.56 -11.88 0.62
CA ARG A 280 8.58 -13.29 0.18
C ARG A 280 9.74 -14.10 0.74
N SER A 281 10.67 -13.51 1.54
CA SER A 281 11.77 -14.26 2.15
C SER A 281 11.28 -15.13 3.32
N ASP A 282 12.11 -16.05 3.77
CA ASP A 282 11.77 -17.02 4.83
C ASP A 282 11.40 -16.34 6.15
N LEU A 283 11.92 -15.13 6.44
CA LEU A 283 11.62 -14.37 7.65
C LEU A 283 10.38 -13.49 7.53
N SER A 284 9.71 -13.45 6.38
CA SER A 284 8.46 -12.72 6.25
C SER A 284 7.31 -13.41 7.00
N LEU A 285 6.33 -12.64 7.45
CA LEU A 285 5.14 -13.19 8.07
C LEU A 285 4.47 -14.24 7.15
N ILE A 286 4.42 -13.96 5.84
CA ILE A 286 3.75 -14.82 4.87
C ILE A 286 4.43 -16.19 4.77
N SER A 287 5.75 -16.22 4.74
CA SER A 287 6.51 -17.47 4.70
C SER A 287 6.40 -18.24 6.00
N GLN A 288 6.55 -17.58 7.15
CA GLN A 288 6.44 -18.19 8.47
C GLN A 288 5.05 -18.74 8.80
N THR A 289 4.01 -18.26 8.12
CA THR A 289 2.61 -18.68 8.34
C THR A 289 2.01 -19.42 7.14
N SER A 290 2.84 -19.84 6.18
CA SER A 290 2.40 -20.48 4.93
C SER A 290 1.62 -21.77 5.16
N ASP A 291 1.97 -22.53 6.20
CA ASP A 291 1.27 -23.78 6.55
C ASP A 291 -0.14 -23.50 7.14
N VAL A 292 -0.31 -22.34 7.79
CA VAL A 292 -1.58 -21.94 8.39
C VAL A 292 -2.50 -21.25 7.39
N PHE A 293 -1.96 -20.31 6.60
CA PHE A 293 -2.74 -19.44 5.71
C PHE A 293 -2.55 -19.74 4.21
N GLY A 294 -1.84 -20.82 3.88
CA GLY A 294 -1.67 -21.23 2.49
C GLY A 294 -0.77 -20.31 1.64
N GLY A 295 -0.06 -19.35 2.24
CA GLY A 295 0.75 -18.38 1.50
C GLY A 295 -0.09 -17.34 0.75
N VAL A 296 -1.35 -17.16 1.15
CA VAL A 296 -2.28 -16.18 0.57
C VAL A 296 -2.54 -15.07 1.57
N PHE A 297 -2.46 -13.84 1.11
CA PHE A 297 -2.93 -12.68 1.86
C PHE A 297 -3.51 -11.62 0.93
N SER A 298 -4.31 -10.73 1.46
CA SER A 298 -4.83 -9.59 0.71
C SER A 298 -5.06 -8.39 1.60
N TYR A 299 -5.05 -7.22 1.01
CA TYR A 299 -5.50 -6.00 1.69
C TYR A 299 -6.47 -5.20 0.83
N CYS A 300 -7.30 -4.41 1.48
CA CYS A 300 -8.11 -3.37 0.87
C CYS A 300 -7.87 -2.06 1.62
N LEU A 301 -7.28 -1.07 0.93
CA LEU A 301 -6.87 0.20 1.52
C LEU A 301 -8.02 1.20 1.45
N PRO A 302 -8.43 1.82 2.57
CA PRO A 302 -9.56 2.76 2.55
C PRO A 302 -9.24 4.04 1.78
N SER A 303 -10.26 4.62 1.16
CA SER A 303 -10.13 5.85 0.35
C SER A 303 -9.90 7.12 1.16
N THR A 304 -10.36 7.15 2.42
CA THR A 304 -10.24 8.34 3.27
C THR A 304 -9.31 8.12 4.45
N GLU A 305 -8.55 9.13 4.79
CA GLU A 305 -7.65 9.10 5.97
C GLU A 305 -8.42 9.17 7.30
N ALA A 306 -9.71 9.49 7.27
CA ALA A 306 -10.44 9.94 8.46
C ALA A 306 -11.58 9.06 8.97
N GLU A 307 -12.26 8.25 8.17
CA GLU A 307 -13.50 7.56 8.61
C GLU A 307 -13.62 6.10 8.26
N SER A 308 -12.83 5.61 7.33
CA SER A 308 -12.90 4.21 6.94
C SER A 308 -11.69 3.44 7.43
N SER A 309 -11.93 2.27 7.96
CA SER A 309 -10.90 1.27 8.15
C SER A 309 -10.97 0.28 6.98
N GLY A 310 -9.80 -0.10 6.47
CA GLY A 310 -9.68 -1.19 5.50
C GLY A 310 -9.50 -2.53 6.19
N SER A 311 -9.08 -3.52 5.42
CA SER A 311 -8.84 -4.85 5.93
C SER A 311 -7.54 -5.46 5.41
N LEU A 312 -6.84 -6.20 6.28
CA LEU A 312 -5.75 -7.11 5.94
C LEU A 312 -6.23 -8.52 6.23
N ILE A 313 -6.19 -9.40 5.24
CA ILE A 313 -6.73 -10.76 5.30
C ILE A 313 -5.58 -11.74 5.09
N PHE A 314 -5.49 -12.76 5.93
CA PHE A 314 -4.59 -13.88 5.79
C PHE A 314 -5.39 -15.16 5.54
N GLY A 315 -5.02 -15.92 4.51
CA GLY A 315 -5.70 -17.14 4.11
C GLY A 315 -7.07 -16.90 3.47
N GLY A 316 -7.86 -17.95 3.40
CA GLY A 316 -9.22 -17.92 2.85
C GLY A 316 -9.29 -18.11 1.34
N ASP A 317 -10.50 -18.40 0.90
CA ASP A 317 -10.86 -18.57 -0.49
C ASP A 317 -11.49 -17.27 -1.06
N PRO A 318 -11.65 -17.13 -2.37
CA PRO A 318 -12.25 -15.94 -2.98
C PRO A 318 -13.64 -15.55 -2.46
N SER A 319 -14.38 -16.49 -1.84
CA SER A 319 -15.69 -16.21 -1.23
C SER A 319 -15.64 -15.22 -0.05
N VAL A 320 -14.47 -15.02 0.52
CA VAL A 320 -14.24 -14.01 1.58
C VAL A 320 -14.38 -12.57 1.03
N PHE A 321 -14.24 -12.39 -0.30
CA PHE A 321 -14.29 -11.09 -0.97
C PHE A 321 -15.68 -10.77 -1.53
N LYS A 322 -16.71 -10.82 -0.68
CA LYS A 322 -18.13 -10.76 -1.08
C LYS A 322 -18.56 -9.45 -1.76
N ASN A 323 -17.88 -8.36 -1.45
CA ASN A 323 -18.22 -7.01 -1.93
C ASN A 323 -17.31 -6.53 -3.05
N SER A 324 -16.46 -7.40 -3.57
CA SER A 324 -15.55 -7.08 -4.67
C SER A 324 -16.15 -7.43 -6.03
N THR A 325 -15.68 -6.76 -7.07
CA THR A 325 -15.88 -7.18 -8.46
C THR A 325 -15.17 -8.52 -8.72
N PRO A 326 -15.44 -9.19 -9.87
CA PRO A 326 -14.64 -10.34 -10.25
C PRO A 326 -13.14 -10.06 -10.19
N ILE A 327 -12.38 -10.98 -9.61
CA ILE A 327 -10.94 -10.83 -9.43
C ILE A 327 -10.24 -11.11 -10.76
N SER A 328 -9.39 -10.20 -11.22
CA SER A 328 -8.48 -10.42 -12.33
C SER A 328 -7.06 -10.69 -11.84
N TYR A 329 -6.44 -11.78 -12.27
CA TYR A 329 -5.11 -12.22 -11.82
C TYR A 329 -4.04 -12.01 -12.87
N THR A 330 -2.86 -11.55 -12.46
CA THR A 330 -1.63 -11.51 -13.25
C THR A 330 -0.53 -12.34 -12.59
N LYS A 331 0.38 -12.90 -13.37
CA LYS A 331 1.54 -13.63 -12.83
C LYS A 331 2.57 -12.66 -12.25
N MET A 332 3.21 -13.08 -11.16
CA MET A 332 4.38 -12.38 -10.65
C MET A 332 5.57 -12.65 -11.58
N VAL A 333 6.30 -11.60 -11.89
CA VAL A 333 7.55 -11.71 -12.66
C VAL A 333 8.65 -12.15 -11.70
N PRO A 334 9.32 -13.29 -11.96
CA PRO A 334 10.42 -13.71 -11.12
C PRO A 334 11.61 -12.76 -11.28
N ASN A 335 12.15 -12.32 -10.15
CA ASN A 335 13.41 -11.58 -10.12
C ASN A 335 14.34 -12.27 -9.11
N PRO A 336 15.33 -13.06 -9.56
CA PRO A 336 16.21 -13.84 -8.67
C PRO A 336 17.05 -12.98 -7.71
N GLN A 337 17.26 -11.70 -8.04
CA GLN A 337 18.06 -10.76 -7.24
C GLN A 337 17.23 -10.06 -6.17
N LEU A 338 15.93 -9.89 -6.46
CA LEU A 338 14.96 -9.17 -5.65
C LEU A 338 13.74 -10.06 -5.39
N PHE A 339 13.97 -11.33 -5.10
CA PHE A 339 12.94 -12.35 -4.96
C PHE A 339 11.94 -12.05 -3.84
N SER A 340 12.34 -11.22 -2.88
CA SER A 340 11.51 -10.78 -1.76
C SER A 340 10.37 -9.83 -2.17
N PHE A 341 10.52 -9.14 -3.30
CA PHE A 341 9.54 -8.18 -3.78
C PHE A 341 8.51 -8.80 -4.73
N TYR A 342 7.39 -8.10 -4.89
CA TYR A 342 6.29 -8.48 -5.78
C TYR A 342 6.38 -7.70 -7.10
N PHE A 343 6.94 -8.33 -8.13
CA PHE A 343 7.06 -7.75 -9.46
C PHE A 343 5.94 -8.20 -10.38
N LEU A 344 5.39 -7.28 -11.16
CA LEU A 344 4.33 -7.49 -12.14
C LEU A 344 4.78 -6.96 -13.50
N ASN A 345 4.28 -7.55 -14.57
CA ASN A 345 4.50 -7.04 -15.93
C ASN A 345 3.38 -6.05 -16.29
N LEU A 346 3.72 -4.75 -16.30
CA LEU A 346 2.82 -3.67 -16.73
C LEU A 346 2.83 -3.59 -18.25
N THR A 347 1.69 -3.88 -18.89
CA THR A 347 1.57 -3.94 -20.36
C THR A 347 1.00 -2.67 -20.98
N GLY A 348 0.38 -1.79 -20.17
CA GLY A 348 -0.18 -0.54 -20.66
C GLY A 348 -0.95 0.24 -19.58
N MET A 349 -1.37 1.43 -19.94
CA MET A 349 -2.29 2.26 -19.16
C MET A 349 -3.36 2.86 -20.07
N THR A 350 -4.55 3.11 -19.53
CA THR A 350 -5.65 3.79 -20.21
C THR A 350 -6.08 5.02 -19.41
N ILE A 351 -6.20 6.17 -20.06
CA ILE A 351 -6.64 7.43 -19.47
C ILE A 351 -7.92 7.86 -20.19
N GLY A 352 -9.05 7.96 -19.46
CA GLY A 352 -10.35 8.34 -20.03
C GLY A 352 -10.72 7.51 -21.26
N GLY A 353 -10.49 6.21 -21.21
CA GLY A 353 -10.75 5.28 -22.33
C GLY A 353 -9.69 5.28 -23.45
N VAL A 354 -8.71 6.18 -23.44
CA VAL A 354 -7.65 6.24 -24.45
C VAL A 354 -6.43 5.46 -23.99
N SER A 355 -6.01 4.46 -24.79
CA SER A 355 -4.79 3.68 -24.50
C SER A 355 -3.55 4.52 -24.70
N VAL A 356 -2.73 4.63 -23.64
CA VAL A 356 -1.44 5.30 -23.68
C VAL A 356 -0.42 4.40 -24.35
N GLN A 357 0.25 4.93 -25.38
CA GLN A 357 1.26 4.20 -26.14
C GLN A 357 2.65 4.60 -25.70
N ASP A 358 3.44 3.63 -25.25
CA ASP A 358 4.87 3.77 -24.99
C ASP A 358 5.59 2.44 -25.17
N SER A 359 6.76 2.47 -25.79
CA SER A 359 7.53 1.25 -26.07
C SER A 359 8.19 0.64 -24.83
N SER A 360 8.15 1.30 -23.69
CA SER A 360 8.73 0.82 -22.42
C SER A 360 7.77 -0.09 -21.64
N PHE A 361 6.48 -0.10 -22.00
CA PHE A 361 5.55 -1.07 -21.44
C PHE A 361 6.00 -2.51 -21.76
N GLY A 362 5.85 -3.40 -20.78
CA GLY A 362 6.20 -4.82 -20.90
C GLY A 362 7.71 -5.12 -20.88
N LYS A 363 8.59 -4.12 -20.74
CA LYS A 363 10.06 -4.32 -20.77
C LYS A 363 10.70 -4.48 -19.40
N SER A 364 10.12 -3.87 -18.37
CA SER A 364 10.65 -3.90 -17.01
C SER A 364 9.53 -4.33 -16.06
N GLY A 365 9.85 -5.17 -15.10
CA GLY A 365 8.90 -5.48 -14.04
C GLY A 365 8.58 -4.22 -13.23
N PHE A 366 7.32 -4.10 -12.79
CA PHE A 366 6.86 -3.06 -11.88
C PHE A 366 6.71 -3.65 -10.48
N LEU A 367 7.27 -2.97 -9.49
CA LEU A 367 7.08 -3.32 -8.09
C LEU A 367 5.71 -2.84 -7.63
N ILE A 368 4.90 -3.71 -7.01
CA ILE A 368 3.73 -3.28 -6.25
C ILE A 368 4.09 -3.23 -4.77
N ASP A 369 3.96 -2.04 -4.14
CA ASP A 369 4.47 -1.78 -2.80
C ASP A 369 3.49 -0.95 -1.96
N SER A 370 2.97 -1.57 -0.88
CA SER A 370 2.09 -0.89 0.08
C SER A 370 2.83 0.16 0.93
N GLY A 371 4.14 0.09 1.00
CA GLY A 371 4.99 1.03 1.73
C GLY A 371 5.33 2.31 0.95
N THR A 372 5.30 2.30 -0.39
CA THR A 372 5.43 3.49 -1.24
C THR A 372 4.08 4.19 -1.37
N VAL A 373 4.08 5.54 -1.30
CA VAL A 373 2.82 6.33 -1.37
C VAL A 373 2.40 6.56 -2.80
N ILE A 374 3.20 7.31 -3.55
CA ILE A 374 2.87 7.75 -4.91
C ILE A 374 3.46 6.79 -5.94
N THR A 375 2.66 6.35 -6.90
CA THR A 375 3.13 5.57 -8.04
C THR A 375 4.23 6.31 -8.79
N ARG A 376 5.32 5.60 -9.08
CA ARG A 376 6.46 6.09 -9.85
C ARG A 376 6.53 5.37 -11.19
N LEU A 377 6.52 6.14 -12.25
CA LEU A 377 6.59 5.62 -13.62
C LEU A 377 7.95 6.00 -14.26
N PRO A 378 8.54 5.14 -15.09
CA PRO A 378 9.66 5.52 -15.94
C PRO A 378 9.35 6.82 -16.70
N PRO A 379 10.36 7.69 -16.96
CA PRO A 379 10.13 9.02 -17.53
C PRO A 379 9.33 9.03 -18.84
N SER A 380 9.57 8.09 -19.76
CA SER A 380 8.82 7.99 -21.02
C SER A 380 7.35 7.68 -20.80
N ILE A 381 7.06 6.66 -19.96
CA ILE A 381 5.68 6.27 -19.60
C ILE A 381 4.99 7.43 -18.88
N TYR A 382 5.66 8.05 -17.88
CA TYR A 382 5.09 9.19 -17.16
C TYR A 382 4.73 10.33 -18.10
N LYS A 383 5.64 10.69 -19.03
CA LYS A 383 5.41 11.75 -20.02
C LYS A 383 4.19 11.45 -20.90
N ALA A 384 4.03 10.22 -21.37
CA ALA A 384 2.91 9.81 -22.20
C ALA A 384 1.58 9.85 -21.42
N VAL A 385 1.55 9.30 -20.19
CA VAL A 385 0.39 9.33 -19.28
C VAL A 385 -0.01 10.77 -18.95
N LYS A 386 0.95 11.60 -18.56
CA LYS A 386 0.73 13.03 -18.27
C LYS A 386 0.17 13.78 -19.47
N ALA A 387 0.71 13.56 -20.65
CA ALA A 387 0.26 14.24 -21.89
C ALA A 387 -1.20 13.90 -22.20
N GLU A 388 -1.59 12.62 -22.10
CA GLU A 388 -2.97 12.23 -22.35
C GLU A 388 -3.91 12.74 -21.24
N PHE A 389 -3.48 12.71 -19.97
CA PHE A 389 -4.25 13.29 -18.87
C PHE A 389 -4.49 14.78 -19.04
N LEU A 390 -3.47 15.56 -19.37
CA LEU A 390 -3.56 17.00 -19.60
C LEU A 390 -4.47 17.35 -20.78
N LYS A 391 -4.47 16.54 -21.85
CA LYS A 391 -5.35 16.73 -23.00
C LYS A 391 -6.83 16.63 -22.58
N GLN A 392 -7.17 15.64 -21.75
CA GLN A 392 -8.54 15.43 -21.28
C GLN A 392 -8.92 16.35 -20.12
N PHE A 393 -7.95 16.86 -19.37
CA PHE A 393 -8.12 17.74 -18.23
C PHE A 393 -7.79 19.21 -18.52
N SER A 394 -7.80 19.61 -19.78
CA SER A 394 -7.38 20.94 -20.27
C SER A 394 -8.30 22.10 -19.88
N GLY A 395 -9.54 21.81 -19.43
CA GLY A 395 -10.50 22.83 -19.00
C GLY A 395 -10.22 23.46 -17.62
N TYR A 396 -9.21 22.98 -16.87
CA TYR A 396 -8.92 23.43 -15.52
C TYR A 396 -7.60 24.20 -15.44
N PRO A 397 -7.54 25.33 -14.67
CA PRO A 397 -6.34 26.16 -14.56
C PRO A 397 -5.17 25.39 -13.94
N SER A 398 -4.03 25.38 -14.61
CA SER A 398 -2.79 24.80 -14.08
C SER A 398 -2.16 25.74 -13.05
N VAL A 399 -1.60 25.17 -11.98
CA VAL A 399 -0.81 25.86 -10.95
C VAL A 399 0.55 25.19 -10.78
N PRO A 400 1.52 25.87 -10.13
CA PRO A 400 2.84 25.27 -9.90
C PRO A 400 2.77 23.91 -9.19
N GLY A 401 3.69 23.02 -9.57
CA GLY A 401 3.82 21.70 -8.95
C GLY A 401 4.12 21.77 -7.44
N TYR A 402 3.95 20.66 -6.75
CA TYR A 402 4.18 20.51 -5.32
C TYR A 402 5.07 19.30 -5.02
N SER A 403 6.29 19.55 -4.51
CA SER A 403 7.27 18.49 -4.22
C SER A 403 7.57 17.66 -5.47
N ILE A 404 7.29 16.36 -5.45
CA ILE A 404 7.48 15.43 -6.57
C ILE A 404 6.32 15.42 -7.57
N LEU A 405 5.21 16.09 -7.26
CA LEU A 405 4.02 16.17 -8.10
C LEU A 405 4.12 17.42 -8.98
N ASP A 406 4.39 17.26 -10.25
CA ASP A 406 4.65 18.36 -11.18
C ASP A 406 3.42 18.84 -11.95
N THR A 407 2.28 18.19 -11.78
CA THR A 407 1.04 18.43 -12.52
C THR A 407 -0.08 18.77 -11.57
N CYS A 408 -0.33 20.07 -11.39
CA CYS A 408 -1.29 20.57 -10.41
C CYS A 408 -2.26 21.58 -11.01
N PHE A 409 -3.45 21.69 -10.41
CA PHE A 409 -4.58 22.49 -10.87
C PHE A 409 -5.21 23.28 -9.72
N ASP A 410 -5.82 24.41 -10.04
CA ASP A 410 -6.76 25.12 -9.15
C ASP A 410 -8.18 24.72 -9.51
N LEU A 411 -8.81 23.99 -8.60
CA LEU A 411 -10.20 23.54 -8.76
C LEU A 411 -11.17 24.32 -7.85
N SER A 412 -10.69 25.32 -7.11
CA SER A 412 -11.46 26.00 -6.05
C SER A 412 -12.72 26.71 -6.53
N SER A 413 -12.76 27.12 -7.81
CA SER A 413 -13.89 27.82 -8.43
C SER A 413 -14.92 26.90 -9.08
N TYR A 414 -14.71 25.58 -9.07
CA TYR A 414 -15.60 24.62 -9.73
C TYR A 414 -16.51 23.93 -8.71
N GLU A 415 -17.77 23.71 -9.08
CA GLU A 415 -18.71 22.92 -8.27
C GLU A 415 -18.59 21.43 -8.57
N GLU A 416 -18.34 21.08 -9.83
CA GLU A 416 -18.14 19.72 -10.32
C GLU A 416 -16.85 19.61 -11.14
N VAL A 417 -16.20 18.48 -11.05
CA VAL A 417 -14.97 18.18 -11.77
C VAL A 417 -15.16 16.92 -12.60
N ASN A 418 -14.84 17.00 -13.88
CA ASN A 418 -14.80 15.85 -14.78
C ASN A 418 -13.41 15.22 -14.73
N ILE A 419 -13.33 13.99 -14.24
CA ILE A 419 -12.07 13.29 -13.97
C ILE A 419 -11.90 12.13 -14.94
N PRO A 420 -10.85 12.13 -15.78
CA PRO A 420 -10.53 10.97 -16.61
C PRO A 420 -10.24 9.74 -15.76
N THR A 421 -10.84 8.60 -16.09
CA THR A 421 -10.51 7.32 -15.43
C THR A 421 -9.08 6.90 -15.75
N ILE A 422 -8.43 6.23 -14.81
CA ILE A 422 -7.09 5.66 -14.99
C ILE A 422 -7.18 4.16 -14.79
N LYS A 423 -6.77 3.37 -15.79
CA LYS A 423 -6.67 1.91 -15.70
C LYS A 423 -5.23 1.48 -15.96
N VAL A 424 -4.76 0.56 -15.17
CA VAL A 424 -3.43 -0.04 -15.25
C VAL A 424 -3.59 -1.47 -15.73
N HIS A 425 -2.92 -1.85 -16.83
CA HIS A 425 -3.06 -3.15 -17.47
C HIS A 425 -1.82 -4.00 -17.23
N PHE A 426 -2.04 -5.26 -16.90
CA PHE A 426 -1.00 -6.23 -16.63
C PHE A 426 -1.09 -7.42 -17.60
N GLU A 427 -0.05 -8.24 -17.61
CA GLU A 427 -0.01 -9.48 -18.38
C GLU A 427 -1.19 -10.40 -17.99
N GLY A 428 -1.78 -11.11 -19.00
CA GLY A 428 -2.92 -11.99 -18.80
C GLY A 428 -4.26 -11.27 -18.67
N ASP A 429 -4.38 -10.09 -19.28
CA ASP A 429 -5.59 -9.25 -19.29
C ASP A 429 -6.07 -8.77 -17.93
N ALA A 430 -5.20 -8.88 -16.91
CA ALA A 430 -5.49 -8.33 -15.60
C ALA A 430 -5.43 -6.81 -15.62
N GLN A 431 -6.32 -6.17 -14.88
CA GLN A 431 -6.38 -4.72 -14.80
C GLN A 431 -6.68 -4.24 -13.38
N MET A 432 -6.13 -3.08 -13.03
CA MET A 432 -6.43 -2.33 -11.83
C MET A 432 -7.00 -0.96 -12.25
N GLU A 433 -8.25 -0.71 -11.89
CA GLU A 433 -8.86 0.61 -12.06
C GLU A 433 -8.52 1.47 -10.84
N VAL A 434 -7.87 2.60 -11.09
CA VAL A 434 -7.52 3.55 -10.02
C VAL A 434 -8.80 4.25 -9.55
N ASP A 435 -9.14 4.08 -8.27
CA ASP A 435 -10.25 4.80 -7.66
C ASP A 435 -10.02 6.32 -7.73
N VAL A 436 -11.09 7.10 -7.84
CA VAL A 436 -11.01 8.56 -7.93
C VAL A 436 -10.23 9.18 -6.77
N ALA A 437 -10.31 8.58 -5.57
CA ALA A 437 -9.52 9.01 -4.40
C ALA A 437 -8.01 8.75 -4.57
N GLY A 438 -7.60 7.96 -5.56
CA GLY A 438 -6.21 7.69 -5.92
C GLY A 438 -5.71 8.54 -7.11
N VAL A 439 -6.57 9.33 -7.76
CA VAL A 439 -6.17 10.15 -8.92
C VAL A 439 -5.55 11.46 -8.48
N PHE A 440 -6.12 12.12 -7.48
CA PHE A 440 -5.69 13.45 -7.05
C PHE A 440 -5.16 13.49 -5.62
N TYR A 441 -4.07 14.23 -5.45
CA TYR A 441 -3.50 14.58 -4.16
C TYR A 441 -3.86 16.04 -3.81
N PHE A 442 -4.67 16.23 -2.79
CA PHE A 442 -5.08 17.56 -2.34
C PHE A 442 -3.98 18.19 -1.47
N VAL A 443 -3.30 19.18 -2.02
CA VAL A 443 -2.27 19.94 -1.29
C VAL A 443 -2.93 20.96 -0.37
N LYS A 444 -3.99 21.61 -0.84
CA LYS A 444 -4.77 22.57 -0.07
C LYS A 444 -6.23 22.14 0.07
N ASN A 445 -6.80 22.40 1.24
CA ASN A 445 -8.16 21.98 1.58
C ASN A 445 -9.25 22.69 0.77
N ASP A 446 -8.97 23.91 0.32
CA ASP A 446 -9.86 24.73 -0.52
C ASP A 446 -9.82 24.33 -2.01
N ALA A 447 -9.06 23.27 -2.34
CA ALA A 447 -8.80 22.80 -3.69
C ALA A 447 -8.09 23.84 -4.60
N SER A 448 -7.49 24.90 -4.06
CA SER A 448 -6.70 25.84 -4.86
C SER A 448 -5.34 25.27 -5.29
N GLN A 449 -4.98 24.09 -4.83
CA GLN A 449 -3.87 23.29 -5.35
C GLN A 449 -4.16 21.80 -5.18
N VAL A 450 -4.48 21.14 -6.30
CA VAL A 450 -4.76 19.70 -6.39
C VAL A 450 -3.86 19.13 -7.47
N CYS A 451 -3.11 18.07 -7.16
CA CYS A 451 -2.10 17.53 -8.07
C CYS A 451 -2.47 16.11 -8.53
N LEU A 452 -2.17 15.78 -9.78
CA LEU A 452 -2.20 14.40 -10.26
C LEU A 452 -1.25 13.57 -9.38
N ALA A 453 -1.76 12.51 -8.77
CA ALA A 453 -1.03 11.70 -7.79
C ALA A 453 -0.13 10.64 -8.44
N LEU A 454 0.58 11.02 -9.50
CA LEU A 454 1.58 10.21 -10.18
C LEU A 454 2.87 11.01 -10.30
N ALA A 455 4.02 10.35 -10.29
CA ALA A 455 5.29 11.04 -10.45
C ALA A 455 6.27 10.25 -11.33
N SER A 456 7.19 10.98 -11.98
CA SER A 456 8.26 10.40 -12.77
C SER A 456 9.36 9.83 -11.88
N LEU A 457 9.95 8.72 -12.30
CA LEU A 457 11.28 8.31 -11.90
C LEU A 457 12.34 9.23 -12.49
N GLN A 458 13.58 9.11 -12.03
CA GLN A 458 14.68 9.95 -12.49
C GLN A 458 15.28 9.44 -13.81
N TYR A 459 15.34 8.12 -13.99
CA TYR A 459 15.97 7.48 -15.14
C TYR A 459 15.08 6.39 -15.74
N GLU A 460 15.17 6.18 -17.07
CA GLU A 460 14.42 5.14 -17.80
C GLU A 460 14.71 3.71 -17.33
N GLY A 461 15.94 3.45 -16.86
CA GLY A 461 16.34 2.13 -16.37
C GLY A 461 15.92 1.84 -14.93
N GLU A 462 15.19 2.72 -14.29
CA GLU A 462 14.66 2.52 -12.95
C GLU A 462 13.37 1.69 -12.99
N ILE A 463 13.16 0.86 -11.95
CA ILE A 463 11.99 0.00 -11.84
C ILE A 463 10.78 0.84 -11.42
N GLY A 464 9.69 0.77 -12.18
CA GLY A 464 8.43 1.40 -11.83
C GLY A 464 7.86 0.84 -10.54
N ILE A 465 7.15 1.67 -9.77
CA ILE A 465 6.55 1.28 -8.50
C ILE A 465 5.08 1.71 -8.47
N ILE A 466 4.19 0.76 -8.20
CA ILE A 466 2.76 1.02 -7.96
C ILE A 466 2.59 1.27 -6.46
N GLY A 467 2.36 2.54 -6.10
CA GLY A 467 2.22 2.99 -4.73
C GLY A 467 0.81 2.78 -4.15
N ASN A 468 0.71 2.86 -2.83
CA ASN A 468 -0.51 2.58 -2.09
C ASN A 468 -1.64 3.60 -2.35
N PHE A 469 -1.30 4.79 -2.80
CA PHE A 469 -2.29 5.84 -3.09
C PHE A 469 -3.19 5.43 -4.26
N GLN A 470 -2.64 4.77 -5.30
CA GLN A 470 -3.38 4.23 -6.43
C GLN A 470 -4.07 2.89 -6.14
N GLN A 471 -3.70 2.22 -5.05
CA GLN A 471 -4.30 0.95 -4.63
C GLN A 471 -5.54 1.12 -3.73
N ARG A 472 -5.97 2.35 -3.45
CA ARG A 472 -7.17 2.65 -2.66
C ARG A 472 -8.41 2.09 -3.32
N ASN A 473 -9.36 1.59 -2.50
CA ASN A 473 -10.60 0.95 -2.96
C ASN A 473 -10.37 -0.17 -3.98
N THR A 474 -9.22 -0.83 -3.84
CA THR A 474 -8.86 -2.03 -4.60
C THR A 474 -8.47 -3.12 -3.62
N ARG A 475 -9.11 -4.29 -3.73
CA ARG A 475 -8.63 -5.51 -3.10
C ARG A 475 -7.43 -5.99 -3.88
N VAL A 476 -6.25 -5.99 -3.27
CA VAL A 476 -5.03 -6.56 -3.83
C VAL A 476 -4.77 -7.90 -3.13
N ILE A 477 -4.71 -8.98 -3.90
CA ILE A 477 -4.59 -10.35 -3.41
C ILE A 477 -3.25 -10.91 -3.85
N TYR A 478 -2.46 -11.40 -2.91
CA TYR A 478 -1.18 -12.04 -3.17
C TYR A 478 -1.30 -13.55 -2.91
N ASP A 479 -1.09 -14.35 -3.93
CA ASP A 479 -0.99 -15.79 -3.84
C ASP A 479 0.46 -16.19 -4.16
N THR A 480 1.26 -16.41 -3.12
CA THR A 480 2.68 -16.71 -3.27
C THR A 480 2.92 -18.13 -3.78
N LYS A 481 1.98 -19.06 -3.53
CA LYS A 481 2.08 -20.44 -4.03
C LYS A 481 1.84 -20.52 -5.54
N GLN A 482 0.84 -19.81 -6.04
CA GLN A 482 0.56 -19.75 -7.48
C GLN A 482 1.38 -18.68 -8.20
N SER A 483 2.18 -17.88 -7.46
CA SER A 483 2.98 -16.76 -7.96
C SER A 483 2.13 -15.79 -8.79
N GLN A 484 1.04 -15.28 -8.21
CA GLN A 484 0.13 -14.37 -8.89
C GLN A 484 -0.39 -13.27 -7.93
N VAL A 485 -0.78 -12.14 -8.51
CA VAL A 485 -1.45 -11.05 -7.82
C VAL A 485 -2.82 -10.81 -8.46
N GLY A 486 -3.85 -10.69 -7.64
CA GLY A 486 -5.22 -10.43 -8.07
C GLY A 486 -5.66 -9.02 -7.73
N PHE A 487 -6.49 -8.44 -8.58
CA PHE A 487 -7.11 -7.14 -8.39
C PHE A 487 -8.62 -7.25 -8.48
N ALA A 488 -9.32 -6.61 -7.55
CA ALA A 488 -10.77 -6.45 -7.61
C ALA A 488 -11.17 -5.09 -7.06
N LYS A 489 -12.11 -4.40 -7.72
CA LYS A 489 -12.66 -3.14 -7.22
C LYS A 489 -13.52 -3.44 -5.99
N GLU A 490 -13.29 -2.72 -4.90
CA GLU A 490 -14.00 -2.92 -3.64
C GLU A 490 -14.11 -1.59 -2.89
N THR A 491 -15.27 -1.32 -2.30
CA THR A 491 -15.37 -0.25 -1.30
C THR A 491 -14.78 -0.76 0.00
N CYS A 492 -13.54 -0.34 0.29
CA CYS A 492 -12.81 -0.87 1.42
C CYS A 492 -13.43 -0.43 2.74
N SER A 493 -13.89 -1.39 3.52
CA SER A 493 -14.37 -1.19 4.89
C SER A 493 -14.09 -2.44 5.72
N PHE A 494 -13.90 -2.24 7.02
CA PHE A 494 -13.89 -3.33 7.99
C PHE A 494 -15.29 -3.40 8.61
N MET A 495 -16.22 -4.12 7.98
CA MET A 495 -17.57 -4.36 8.51
C MET A 495 -17.73 -5.80 8.96
#